data_cdb653902f3f17e78a1592ede2b91646
#
_entry.id   cdb653902f3f17e78a1592ede2b91646
#
_cell.length_a   1.000
_cell.length_b   1.000
_cell.length_c   1.000
_cell.angle_alpha   90.00
_cell.angle_beta   90.00
_cell.angle_gamma   90.00
#
_symmetry.space_group_name_H-M   'P 1'
#
loop_
_entity.id
_entity.type
_entity.pdbx_description
1 polymer ?
#
loop_
_entity_poly.entity_id
_entity_poly.type
_entity_poly.pdbx_seq_one_letter_code
_entity_poly.pdbx_strand_id
1 'polypeptide(L)'
;GLGDVYKRQLRKYASMFGLDHTSGVEIPENDPQISSEDPERSAMGQGTHSYTNVQLSRYVAALANRGTVFELSLLDKLTDSDGNLITDYSPEASSHIEAADTTWNAVQTGMRRVITDSSAKKIFSDLPVEVAGKTGTAQENRNRANHAFFISFAPYSHPEVAVTVNIPYGYAGTNAATLGKKVYEYYYGYTTLDQIMGSGALGVSNVTIGD
;
A
#
# COMPACT_ATOMS: atom_id res chain seq x y z
N GLY A 1 20.75 -18.32 16.40
CA GLY A 1 19.49 -18.68 17.05
C GLY A 1 18.30 -18.46 16.12
N LEU A 2 17.09 -18.83 16.56
CA LEU A 2 15.86 -18.70 15.77
C LEU A 2 15.63 -17.25 15.30
N GLY A 3 15.93 -16.28 16.14
CA GLY A 3 15.85 -14.87 15.83
C GLY A 3 16.71 -14.43 14.64
N ASP A 4 17.89 -15.00 14.46
CA ASP A 4 18.77 -14.68 13.33
C ASP A 4 18.26 -15.28 12.02
N VAL A 5 17.55 -16.41 12.09
CA VAL A 5 16.90 -17.03 10.92
C VAL A 5 15.76 -16.12 10.45
N TYR A 6 14.90 -15.66 11.37
CA TYR A 6 13.80 -14.74 11.05
C TYR A 6 14.30 -13.41 10.47
N LYS A 7 15.33 -12.80 11.06
CA LYS A 7 15.93 -11.57 10.51
C LYS A 7 16.42 -11.75 9.09
N ARG A 8 17.11 -12.87 8.81
CA ARG A 8 17.61 -13.17 7.47
C ARG A 8 16.48 -13.42 6.48
N GLN A 9 15.45 -14.17 6.87
CA GLN A 9 14.29 -14.42 6.03
C GLN A 9 13.51 -13.13 5.74
N LEU A 10 13.19 -12.36 6.78
CA LEU A 10 12.46 -11.10 6.63
C LEU A 10 13.20 -10.15 5.66
N ARG A 11 14.51 -9.97 5.87
CA ARG A 11 15.34 -9.12 4.99
C ARG A 11 15.38 -9.66 3.57
N LYS A 12 15.59 -10.98 3.39
CA LYS A 12 15.60 -11.61 2.08
C LYS A 12 14.30 -11.34 1.31
N TYR A 13 13.15 -11.62 1.92
CA TYR A 13 11.88 -11.43 1.24
C TYR A 13 11.55 -9.94 1.05
N ALA A 14 11.83 -9.08 2.00
CA ALA A 14 11.66 -7.65 1.84
C ALA A 14 12.49 -7.12 0.65
N SER A 15 13.75 -7.55 0.51
CA SER A 15 14.59 -7.18 -0.63
C SER A 15 14.04 -7.72 -1.96
N MET A 16 13.50 -8.95 -1.98
CA MET A 16 12.88 -9.51 -3.18
C MET A 16 11.70 -8.64 -3.67
N PHE A 17 10.97 -8.00 -2.76
CA PHE A 17 9.87 -7.09 -3.06
C PHE A 17 10.33 -5.63 -3.25
N GLY A 18 11.63 -5.37 -3.31
CA GLY A 18 12.18 -4.04 -3.51
C GLY A 18 12.07 -3.10 -2.30
N LEU A 19 11.88 -3.64 -1.08
CA LEU A 19 11.77 -2.84 0.15
C LEU A 19 13.13 -2.54 0.79
N ASP A 20 14.22 -2.68 0.07
CA ASP A 20 15.59 -2.35 0.49
C ASP A 20 16.21 -1.20 -0.31
N HIS A 21 15.48 -0.64 -1.26
CA HIS A 21 15.89 0.51 -2.08
C HIS A 21 14.70 1.39 -2.45
N THR A 22 14.95 2.61 -2.90
CA THR A 22 13.95 3.56 -3.37
C THR A 22 13.13 3.00 -4.53
N SER A 23 11.96 3.59 -4.78
CA SER A 23 10.98 3.02 -5.72
C SER A 23 11.26 3.31 -7.20
N GLY A 24 12.16 4.25 -7.48
CA GLY A 24 12.49 4.70 -8.84
C GLY A 24 11.80 5.99 -9.28
N VAL A 25 10.82 6.52 -8.52
CA VAL A 25 10.15 7.78 -8.87
C VAL A 25 11.13 8.95 -8.95
N GLU A 26 10.86 9.90 -9.83
CA GLU A 26 11.78 11.00 -10.21
C GLU A 26 11.84 12.11 -9.14
N ILE A 27 11.07 12.03 -8.08
CA ILE A 27 11.11 12.98 -6.96
C ILE A 27 11.93 12.42 -5.79
N PRO A 28 12.48 13.28 -4.92
CA PRO A 28 13.22 12.82 -3.74
C PRO A 28 12.41 11.88 -2.87
N GLU A 29 12.99 10.76 -2.50
CA GLU A 29 12.38 9.71 -1.69
C GLU A 29 13.32 9.34 -0.55
N ASN A 30 12.77 9.11 0.65
CA ASN A 30 13.53 8.60 1.78
C ASN A 30 13.95 7.14 1.55
N ASP A 31 15.17 6.82 1.93
CA ASP A 31 15.65 5.44 1.91
C ASP A 31 14.78 4.54 2.80
N PRO A 32 14.44 3.35 2.33
CA PRO A 32 13.68 2.40 3.13
C PRO A 32 14.54 1.77 4.23
N GLN A 33 13.92 1.37 5.31
CA GLN A 33 14.58 0.65 6.39
C GLN A 33 13.85 -0.66 6.68
N ILE A 34 14.53 -1.78 6.49
CA ILE A 34 14.08 -3.09 6.97
C ILE A 34 14.56 -3.24 8.42
N SER A 35 13.63 -3.52 9.34
CA SER A 35 13.98 -3.68 10.75
C SER A 35 15.04 -4.76 10.95
N SER A 36 16.09 -4.43 11.69
CA SER A 36 17.18 -5.33 12.06
C SER A 36 17.19 -5.69 13.54
N GLU A 37 16.31 -5.06 14.31
CA GLU A 37 16.19 -5.23 15.75
C GLU A 37 14.92 -6.02 16.11
N ASP A 38 14.87 -6.58 17.30
CA ASP A 38 13.71 -7.26 17.88
C ASP A 38 12.95 -8.16 16.85
N PRO A 39 13.45 -9.38 16.61
CA PRO A 39 12.89 -10.26 15.56
C PRO A 39 11.41 -10.55 15.71
N GLU A 40 10.93 -10.71 16.95
CA GLU A 40 9.55 -11.03 17.25
C GLU A 40 8.62 -9.86 16.88
N ARG A 41 9.02 -8.64 17.24
CA ARG A 41 8.26 -7.43 16.89
C ARG A 41 8.34 -7.15 15.40
N SER A 42 9.51 -7.33 14.80
CA SER A 42 9.70 -7.15 13.36
C SER A 42 8.83 -8.10 12.54
N ALA A 43 8.68 -9.35 12.99
CA ALA A 43 7.83 -10.35 12.33
C ALA A 43 6.34 -10.01 12.38
N MET A 44 5.89 -9.20 13.35
CA MET A 44 4.52 -8.70 13.45
C MET A 44 4.30 -7.39 12.66
N GLY A 45 5.32 -6.87 11.96
CA GLY A 45 5.25 -5.57 11.31
C GLY A 45 5.47 -4.38 12.24
N GLN A 46 5.96 -4.62 13.46
CA GLN A 46 6.48 -3.63 14.40
C GLN A 46 8.00 -3.53 14.28
N GLY A 47 8.68 -2.84 15.17
CA GLY A 47 10.13 -2.67 15.13
C GLY A 47 10.51 -1.37 14.44
N THR A 48 11.68 -1.34 13.79
CA THR A 48 12.25 -0.13 13.17
C THR A 48 12.05 -0.08 11.66
N HIS A 49 11.02 -0.75 11.14
CA HIS A 49 10.65 -0.63 9.72
C HIS A 49 10.26 0.80 9.37
N SER A 50 10.76 1.30 8.25
CA SER A 50 10.40 2.61 7.71
C SER A 50 10.33 2.52 6.18
N TYR A 51 9.17 2.80 5.62
CA TYR A 51 8.90 2.76 4.19
C TYR A 51 8.06 3.97 3.78
N THR A 52 8.30 4.49 2.59
CA THR A 52 7.40 5.48 1.99
C THR A 52 6.13 4.80 1.46
N ASN A 53 5.06 5.58 1.28
CA ASN A 53 3.83 5.04 0.67
C ASN A 53 4.07 4.53 -0.74
N VAL A 54 4.97 5.15 -1.50
CA VAL A 54 5.28 4.73 -2.87
C VAL A 54 6.03 3.41 -2.89
N GLN A 55 6.95 3.15 -1.94
CA GLN A 55 7.60 1.84 -1.78
C GLN A 55 6.58 0.74 -1.43
N LEU A 56 5.63 1.05 -0.53
CA LEU A 56 4.54 0.13 -0.22
C LEU A 56 3.59 -0.08 -1.41
N SER A 57 3.38 0.93 -2.25
CA SER A 57 2.59 0.78 -3.49
C SER A 57 3.27 -0.17 -4.47
N ARG A 58 4.61 -0.07 -4.64
CA ARG A 58 5.40 -1.02 -5.43
C ARG A 58 5.27 -2.45 -4.89
N TYR A 59 5.39 -2.61 -3.56
CA TYR A 59 5.22 -3.89 -2.90
C TYR A 59 3.85 -4.51 -3.15
N VAL A 60 2.76 -3.75 -2.98
CA VAL A 60 1.42 -4.29 -3.19
C VAL A 60 1.10 -4.53 -4.67
N ALA A 61 1.67 -3.74 -5.57
CA ALA A 61 1.59 -4.01 -7.01
C ALA A 61 2.25 -5.35 -7.37
N ALA A 62 3.42 -5.66 -6.78
CA ALA A 62 4.08 -6.95 -6.96
C ALA A 62 3.29 -8.13 -6.38
N LEU A 63 2.55 -7.94 -5.28
CA LEU A 63 1.60 -8.94 -4.78
C LEU A 63 0.41 -9.15 -5.74
N ALA A 64 -0.10 -8.06 -6.31
CA ALA A 64 -1.24 -8.09 -7.22
C ALA A 64 -0.91 -8.79 -8.54
N ASN A 65 0.27 -8.53 -9.10
CA ASN A 65 0.72 -9.07 -10.39
C ASN A 65 1.50 -10.40 -10.28
N ARG A 66 1.55 -10.99 -9.06
CA ARG A 66 2.17 -12.29 -8.78
C ARG A 66 3.69 -12.31 -8.96
N GLY A 67 4.36 -11.24 -8.55
CA GLY A 67 5.80 -11.23 -8.31
C GLY A 67 6.63 -10.31 -9.18
N THR A 68 6.07 -9.62 -10.17
CA THR A 68 6.84 -8.64 -10.94
C THR A 68 7.00 -7.36 -10.13
N VAL A 69 8.23 -6.98 -9.86
CA VAL A 69 8.61 -5.73 -9.19
C VAL A 69 9.04 -4.74 -10.25
N PHE A 70 8.38 -3.58 -10.30
CA PHE A 70 8.68 -2.52 -11.26
C PHE A 70 9.50 -1.41 -10.63
N GLU A 71 10.36 -0.76 -11.42
CA GLU A 71 10.77 0.60 -11.14
C GLU A 71 9.57 1.51 -11.42
N LEU A 72 9.24 2.37 -10.46
CA LEU A 72 8.08 3.24 -10.60
C LEU A 72 8.49 4.56 -11.26
N SER A 73 7.56 5.14 -12.02
CA SER A 73 7.71 6.45 -12.64
C SER A 73 6.43 7.26 -12.43
N LEU A 74 6.57 8.56 -12.23
CA LEU A 74 5.47 9.53 -12.29
C LEU A 74 5.28 10.06 -13.71
N LEU A 75 6.21 9.77 -14.60
CA LEU A 75 6.15 10.13 -16.00
C LEU A 75 5.52 9.01 -16.80
N ASP A 76 4.56 9.34 -17.64
CA ASP A 76 3.94 8.43 -18.59
C ASP A 76 4.59 8.57 -19.96
N LYS A 77 4.59 9.79 -20.50
CA LYS A 77 5.16 10.11 -21.81
C LYS A 77 5.51 11.57 -21.95
N LEU A 78 6.44 11.85 -22.86
CA LEU A 78 6.77 13.18 -23.32
C LEU A 78 6.29 13.32 -24.77
N THR A 79 5.54 14.38 -25.07
CA THR A 79 5.08 14.70 -26.42
C THR A 79 5.56 16.08 -26.84
N ASP A 80 5.68 16.32 -28.14
CA ASP A 80 5.88 17.66 -28.70
C ASP A 80 4.59 18.50 -28.66
N SER A 81 4.66 19.76 -29.16
CA SER A 81 3.52 20.66 -29.21
C SER A 81 2.39 20.17 -30.13
N ASP A 82 2.68 19.28 -31.06
CA ASP A 82 1.74 18.70 -32.01
C ASP A 82 1.16 17.38 -31.52
N GLY A 83 1.57 16.91 -30.31
CA GLY A 83 1.12 15.68 -29.69
C GLY A 83 1.88 14.42 -30.13
N ASN A 84 2.95 14.54 -30.93
CA ASN A 84 3.76 13.40 -31.31
C ASN A 84 4.62 12.91 -30.12
N LEU A 85 4.72 11.60 -29.98
CA LEU A 85 5.49 10.97 -28.92
C LEU A 85 7.00 11.26 -29.11
N ILE A 86 7.63 11.84 -28.09
CA ILE A 86 9.07 12.03 -28.00
C ILE A 86 9.72 10.91 -27.19
N THR A 87 9.16 10.65 -26.00
CA THR A 87 9.67 9.61 -25.08
C THR A 87 8.50 8.89 -24.44
N ASP A 88 8.58 7.58 -24.39
CA ASP A 88 7.70 6.70 -23.61
C ASP A 88 8.42 6.28 -22.32
N TYR A 89 7.73 6.43 -21.19
CA TYR A 89 8.22 6.04 -19.87
C TYR A 89 7.51 4.77 -19.39
N SER A 90 7.33 3.80 -20.28
CA SER A 90 6.74 2.51 -19.94
C SER A 90 7.44 1.88 -18.74
N PRO A 91 6.70 1.32 -17.79
CA PRO A 91 7.28 0.70 -16.59
C PRO A 91 8.25 -0.42 -16.95
N GLU A 92 9.44 -0.41 -16.32
CA GLU A 92 10.43 -1.47 -16.46
C GLU A 92 10.39 -2.41 -15.26
N ALA A 93 10.35 -3.72 -15.52
CA ALA A 93 10.46 -4.71 -14.47
C ALA A 93 11.90 -4.77 -13.97
N SER A 94 12.12 -4.48 -12.69
CA SER A 94 13.44 -4.59 -12.05
C SER A 94 13.76 -6.04 -11.65
N SER A 95 12.74 -6.80 -11.26
CA SER A 95 12.88 -8.22 -10.88
C SER A 95 11.57 -8.97 -10.97
N HIS A 96 11.66 -10.30 -10.88
CA HIS A 96 10.50 -11.19 -10.75
C HIS A 96 10.72 -12.18 -9.62
N ILE A 97 9.72 -12.33 -8.77
CA ILE A 97 9.74 -13.24 -7.63
C ILE A 97 9.11 -14.55 -8.04
N GLU A 98 9.92 -15.57 -8.17
CA GLU A 98 9.45 -16.93 -8.46
C GLU A 98 8.81 -17.56 -7.22
N ALA A 99 7.53 -17.91 -7.33
CA ALA A 99 6.80 -18.68 -6.33
C ALA A 99 5.71 -19.53 -7.00
N ALA A 100 5.33 -20.60 -6.35
CA ALA A 100 4.27 -21.47 -6.87
C ALA A 100 2.93 -20.72 -6.93
N ASP A 101 2.10 -21.03 -7.93
CA ASP A 101 0.76 -20.48 -8.06
C ASP A 101 -0.10 -20.66 -6.80
N THR A 102 0.07 -21.77 -6.11
CA THR A 102 -0.60 -22.01 -4.83
C THR A 102 -0.24 -21.00 -3.75
N THR A 103 1.01 -20.51 -3.74
CA THR A 103 1.49 -19.49 -2.82
C THR A 103 0.85 -18.14 -3.14
N TRP A 104 0.87 -17.72 -4.41
CA TRP A 104 0.21 -16.48 -4.84
C TRP A 104 -1.28 -16.51 -4.57
N ASN A 105 -1.95 -17.61 -4.90
CA ASN A 105 -3.38 -17.80 -4.63
C ASN A 105 -3.69 -17.70 -3.12
N ALA A 106 -2.87 -18.31 -2.27
CA ALA A 106 -3.06 -18.25 -0.82
C ALA A 106 -2.94 -16.82 -0.28
N VAL A 107 -1.93 -16.06 -0.73
CA VAL A 107 -1.72 -14.67 -0.32
C VAL A 107 -2.86 -13.78 -0.80
N GLN A 108 -3.18 -13.82 -2.09
CA GLN A 108 -4.24 -12.98 -2.68
C GLN A 108 -5.62 -13.33 -2.10
N THR A 109 -5.93 -14.63 -1.89
CA THR A 109 -7.16 -15.05 -1.22
C THR A 109 -7.19 -14.56 0.23
N GLY A 110 -6.07 -14.62 0.95
CA GLY A 110 -5.96 -14.07 2.30
C GLY A 110 -6.26 -12.56 2.33
N MET A 111 -5.71 -11.80 1.37
CA MET A 111 -6.01 -10.37 1.22
C MET A 111 -7.48 -10.11 0.86
N ARG A 112 -8.09 -10.96 0.01
CA ARG A 112 -9.52 -10.87 -0.30
C ARG A 112 -10.38 -11.11 0.93
N ARG A 113 -10.05 -12.11 1.74
CA ARG A 113 -10.76 -12.44 2.98
C ARG A 113 -10.68 -11.35 4.04
N VAL A 114 -9.65 -10.55 4.08
CA VAL A 114 -9.64 -9.34 4.93
C VAL A 114 -10.81 -8.42 4.58
N ILE A 115 -11.12 -8.28 3.31
CA ILE A 115 -12.23 -7.43 2.84
C ILE A 115 -13.60 -8.11 3.04
N THR A 116 -13.70 -9.43 2.88
CA THR A 116 -14.98 -10.14 2.92
C THR A 116 -15.37 -10.64 4.31
N ASP A 117 -14.39 -10.95 5.17
CA ASP A 117 -14.61 -11.74 6.38
C ASP A 117 -14.21 -10.99 7.68
N SER A 118 -13.59 -9.79 7.58
CA SER A 118 -13.17 -9.01 8.74
C SER A 118 -14.04 -7.78 9.00
N SER A 119 -13.59 -6.90 9.90
CA SER A 119 -14.21 -5.60 10.15
C SER A 119 -14.25 -4.69 8.92
N ALA A 120 -13.37 -4.91 7.94
CA ALA A 120 -13.37 -4.16 6.67
C ALA A 120 -14.59 -4.49 5.79
N LYS A 121 -15.26 -5.63 5.99
CA LYS A 121 -16.44 -6.04 5.22
C LYS A 121 -17.50 -4.94 5.14
N LYS A 122 -17.82 -4.29 6.27
CA LYS A 122 -18.82 -3.23 6.31
C LYS A 122 -18.41 -1.99 5.50
N ILE A 123 -17.09 -1.75 5.40
CA ILE A 123 -16.56 -0.59 4.66
C ILE A 123 -16.75 -0.79 3.15
N PHE A 124 -16.52 -2.00 2.66
CA PHE A 124 -16.51 -2.29 1.23
C PHE A 124 -17.78 -2.95 0.70
N SER A 125 -18.82 -3.12 1.54
CA SER A 125 -20.04 -3.88 1.19
C SER A 125 -20.86 -3.29 0.04
N ASP A 126 -20.75 -1.99 -0.18
CA ASP A 126 -21.47 -1.24 -1.23
C ASP A 126 -20.57 -0.84 -2.41
N LEU A 127 -19.29 -1.22 -2.39
CA LEU A 127 -18.38 -0.96 -3.50
C LEU A 127 -18.55 -2.03 -4.58
N PRO A 128 -18.91 -1.65 -5.83
CA PRO A 128 -19.17 -2.62 -6.90
C PRO A 128 -17.95 -3.41 -7.37
N VAL A 129 -16.71 -2.89 -7.12
CA VAL A 129 -15.47 -3.56 -7.49
C VAL A 129 -14.94 -4.42 -6.36
N GLU A 130 -14.43 -5.60 -6.68
CA GLU A 130 -13.83 -6.50 -5.71
C GLU A 130 -12.42 -6.06 -5.34
N VAL A 131 -12.22 -5.72 -4.07
CA VAL A 131 -10.92 -5.30 -3.51
C VAL A 131 -10.30 -6.46 -2.73
N ALA A 132 -8.99 -6.60 -2.82
CA ALA A 132 -8.19 -7.41 -1.91
C ALA A 132 -7.20 -6.49 -1.18
N GLY A 133 -7.00 -6.67 0.13
CA GLY A 133 -6.15 -5.76 0.89
C GLY A 133 -5.78 -6.25 2.27
N LYS A 134 -4.96 -5.46 2.96
CA LYS A 134 -4.54 -5.72 4.35
C LYS A 134 -4.53 -4.40 5.13
N THR A 135 -5.21 -4.41 6.25
CA THR A 135 -5.15 -3.32 7.23
C THR A 135 -3.94 -3.50 8.14
N GLY A 136 -3.32 -2.40 8.54
CA GLY A 136 -2.26 -2.36 9.52
C GLY A 136 -2.52 -1.30 10.58
N THR A 137 -2.07 -1.57 11.79
CA THR A 137 -2.10 -0.62 12.90
C THR A 137 -0.74 -0.68 13.58
N ALA A 138 0.05 0.38 13.46
CA ALA A 138 1.40 0.43 13.99
C ALA A 138 1.50 1.39 15.17
N GLN A 139 2.02 0.90 16.29
CA GLN A 139 2.25 1.68 17.49
C GLN A 139 3.68 2.22 17.50
N GLU A 140 3.84 3.52 17.32
CA GLU A 140 5.13 4.20 17.48
C GLU A 140 5.43 4.49 18.96
N ASN A 141 4.42 5.01 19.68
CA ASN A 141 4.55 5.43 21.05
C ASN A 141 3.26 5.12 21.83
N ARG A 142 3.38 4.72 23.09
CA ARG A 142 2.23 4.41 23.97
C ARG A 142 1.36 5.62 24.31
N ASN A 143 1.93 6.82 24.21
CA ASN A 143 1.24 8.08 24.55
C ASN A 143 0.60 8.76 23.35
N ARG A 144 0.67 8.16 22.15
CA ARG A 144 0.09 8.68 20.92
C ARG A 144 -0.81 7.64 20.28
N ALA A 145 -1.76 8.09 19.47
CA ALA A 145 -2.57 7.19 18.67
C ALA A 145 -1.70 6.40 17.69
N ASN A 146 -2.12 5.20 17.34
CA ASN A 146 -1.43 4.36 16.38
C ASN A 146 -1.54 4.92 14.96
N HIS A 147 -0.54 4.65 14.13
CA HIS A 147 -0.64 4.89 12.69
C HIS A 147 -1.58 3.87 12.04
N ALA A 148 -2.41 4.33 11.13
CA ALA A 148 -3.34 3.49 10.40
C ALA A 148 -2.82 3.25 8.97
N PHE A 149 -2.75 1.98 8.56
CA PHE A 149 -2.31 1.57 7.23
C PHE A 149 -3.35 0.74 6.52
N PHE A 150 -3.41 0.89 5.22
CA PHE A 150 -4.14 0.01 4.34
C PHE A 150 -3.39 -0.11 3.01
N ILE A 151 -3.10 -1.35 2.61
CA ILE A 151 -2.56 -1.68 1.30
C ILE A 151 -3.56 -2.57 0.57
N SER A 152 -3.77 -2.35 -0.71
CA SER A 152 -4.80 -3.07 -1.45
C SER A 152 -4.60 -2.98 -2.95
N PHE A 153 -5.30 -3.84 -3.67
CA PHE A 153 -5.41 -3.80 -5.12
C PHE A 153 -6.83 -4.15 -5.57
N ALA A 154 -7.21 -3.72 -6.75
CA ALA A 154 -8.48 -4.01 -7.39
C ALA A 154 -8.34 -3.97 -8.93
N PRO A 155 -9.26 -4.67 -9.66
CA PRO A 155 -10.15 -5.71 -9.16
C PRO A 155 -9.39 -6.95 -8.67
N TYR A 156 -9.96 -7.73 -7.77
CA TYR A 156 -9.30 -8.92 -7.23
C TYR A 156 -8.94 -9.94 -8.29
N SER A 157 -9.82 -10.18 -9.26
CA SER A 157 -9.64 -11.18 -10.31
C SER A 157 -8.65 -10.75 -11.41
N HIS A 158 -8.58 -9.45 -11.70
CA HIS A 158 -7.71 -8.86 -12.73
C HIS A 158 -7.19 -7.51 -12.23
N PRO A 159 -6.14 -7.49 -11.40
CA PRO A 159 -5.65 -6.26 -10.79
C PRO A 159 -5.24 -5.19 -11.81
N GLU A 160 -5.78 -3.99 -11.65
CA GLU A 160 -5.51 -2.82 -12.48
C GLU A 160 -4.85 -1.70 -11.69
N VAL A 161 -5.20 -1.58 -10.40
CA VAL A 161 -4.73 -0.49 -9.56
C VAL A 161 -4.35 -0.99 -8.17
N ALA A 162 -3.22 -0.51 -7.67
CA ALA A 162 -2.76 -0.70 -6.30
C ALA A 162 -2.95 0.59 -5.50
N VAL A 163 -3.46 0.48 -4.29
CA VAL A 163 -3.72 1.62 -3.41
C VAL A 163 -3.07 1.39 -2.05
N THR A 164 -2.28 2.37 -1.62
CA THR A 164 -1.65 2.40 -0.30
C THR A 164 -2.05 3.66 0.44
N VAL A 165 -2.56 3.50 1.65
CA VAL A 165 -2.98 4.58 2.52
C VAL A 165 -2.25 4.50 3.85
N ASN A 166 -1.65 5.60 4.26
CA ASN A 166 -1.09 5.80 5.58
C ASN A 166 -1.72 7.06 6.20
N ILE A 167 -2.32 6.92 7.37
CA ILE A 167 -2.82 8.03 8.16
C ILE A 167 -2.00 8.08 9.46
N PRO A 168 -1.05 9.01 9.57
CA PRO A 168 -0.31 9.21 10.81
C PRO A 168 -1.29 9.48 11.96
N TYR A 169 -1.11 8.75 13.06
CA TYR A 169 -2.00 8.83 14.24
C TYR A 169 -3.49 8.56 13.95
N GLY A 170 -3.75 7.75 12.90
CA GLY A 170 -5.10 7.45 12.41
C GLY A 170 -5.88 6.41 13.21
N TYR A 171 -5.42 6.04 14.39
CA TYR A 171 -5.99 5.09 15.36
C TYR A 171 -6.03 3.62 14.90
N ALA A 172 -6.75 3.31 13.85
CA ALA A 172 -6.97 1.93 13.40
C ALA A 172 -6.89 1.79 11.88
N GLY A 173 -6.40 0.66 11.40
CA GLY A 173 -6.28 0.38 9.97
C GLY A 173 -7.60 0.45 9.19
N THR A 174 -8.75 0.32 9.85
CA THR A 174 -10.07 0.52 9.25
C THR A 174 -10.30 1.95 8.80
N ASN A 175 -9.70 2.95 9.45
CA ASN A 175 -9.78 4.35 9.01
C ASN A 175 -9.02 4.55 7.69
N ALA A 176 -7.84 3.93 7.56
CA ALA A 176 -7.10 3.93 6.31
C ALA A 176 -7.84 3.15 5.20
N ALA A 177 -8.51 2.04 5.55
CA ALA A 177 -9.34 1.28 4.61
C ALA A 177 -10.54 2.10 4.10
N THR A 178 -11.16 2.91 4.97
CA THR A 178 -12.25 3.82 4.58
C THR A 178 -11.77 4.86 3.56
N LEU A 179 -10.58 5.43 3.76
CA LEU A 179 -10.00 6.35 2.78
C LEU A 179 -9.63 5.62 1.49
N GLY A 180 -9.06 4.41 1.57
CA GLY A 180 -8.76 3.58 0.40
C GLY A 180 -10.01 3.27 -0.44
N LYS A 181 -11.16 3.01 0.20
CA LYS A 181 -12.44 2.88 -0.51
C LYS A 181 -12.78 4.12 -1.32
N LYS A 182 -12.58 5.33 -0.75
CA LYS A 182 -12.83 6.60 -1.47
C LYS A 182 -11.96 6.76 -2.70
N VAL A 183 -10.71 6.29 -2.65
CA VAL A 183 -9.83 6.26 -3.82
C VAL A 183 -10.40 5.36 -4.91
N TYR A 184 -10.87 4.15 -4.58
CA TYR A 184 -11.52 3.27 -5.54
C TYR A 184 -12.82 3.84 -6.10
N GLU A 185 -13.68 4.42 -5.25
CA GLU A 185 -14.92 5.07 -5.70
C GLU A 185 -14.64 6.16 -6.75
N TYR A 186 -13.60 6.94 -6.55
CA TYR A 186 -13.17 7.96 -7.50
C TYR A 186 -12.57 7.35 -8.76
N TYR A 187 -11.61 6.42 -8.61
CA TYR A 187 -10.91 5.81 -9.73
C TYR A 187 -11.85 5.10 -10.71
N TYR A 188 -12.86 4.40 -10.19
CA TYR A 188 -13.86 3.70 -11.00
C TYR A 188 -15.08 4.58 -11.38
N GLY A 189 -15.07 5.86 -11.06
CA GLY A 189 -16.11 6.81 -11.46
C GLY A 189 -17.43 6.67 -10.69
N TYR A 190 -17.42 6.03 -9.52
CA TYR A 190 -18.63 5.91 -8.68
C TYR A 190 -18.90 7.18 -7.86
N THR A 191 -17.94 8.09 -7.76
CA THR A 191 -18.06 9.37 -7.09
C THR A 191 -17.15 10.41 -7.76
N THR A 192 -17.43 11.68 -7.54
CA THR A 192 -16.60 12.78 -8.00
C THR A 192 -15.68 13.30 -6.89
N LEU A 193 -14.62 14.01 -7.27
CA LEU A 193 -13.73 14.64 -6.31
C LEU A 193 -14.49 15.64 -5.42
N ASP A 194 -15.40 16.43 -5.99
CA ASP A 194 -16.22 17.40 -5.24
C ASP A 194 -17.11 16.70 -4.21
N GLN A 195 -17.69 15.55 -4.53
CA GLN A 195 -18.46 14.74 -3.58
C GLN A 195 -17.61 14.21 -2.43
N ILE A 196 -16.38 13.75 -2.73
CA ILE A 196 -15.44 13.29 -1.71
C ILE A 196 -15.00 14.46 -0.80
N MET A 197 -14.60 15.57 -1.39
CA MET A 197 -14.11 16.74 -0.67
C MET A 197 -15.24 17.47 0.08
N GLY A 198 -16.41 17.61 -0.52
CA GLY A 198 -17.57 18.25 0.08
C GLY A 198 -18.13 17.50 1.28
N SER A 199 -18.07 16.18 1.29
CA SER A 199 -18.49 15.36 2.43
C SER A 199 -17.54 15.40 3.63
N GLY A 200 -16.29 15.84 3.43
CA GLY A 200 -15.25 15.90 4.46
C GLY A 200 -14.93 17.32 4.98
N ALA A 201 -15.07 18.34 4.13
CA ALA A 201 -14.71 19.72 4.49
C ALA A 201 -15.63 20.36 5.53
N LEU A 202 -16.84 19.85 5.71
CA LEU A 202 -17.79 20.33 6.72
C LEU A 202 -17.61 19.70 8.10
N GLY A 203 -16.74 18.73 8.24
CA GLY A 203 -16.50 17.97 9.48
C GLY A 203 -15.20 18.28 10.22
N VAL A 204 -14.37 19.18 9.73
CA VAL A 204 -13.22 19.67 10.51
C VAL A 204 -13.75 20.67 11.52
N SER A 205 -14.24 20.18 12.66
CA SER A 205 -14.39 21.01 13.84
C SER A 205 -13.02 21.57 14.19
N ASN A 206 -12.93 22.88 14.46
CA ASN A 206 -11.77 23.54 15.05
C ASN A 206 -11.55 23.04 16.50
N VAL A 207 -11.30 21.75 16.66
CA VAL A 207 -10.75 21.24 17.90
C VAL A 207 -9.26 21.50 17.82
N THR A 208 -8.83 22.60 18.38
CA THR A 208 -7.45 22.80 18.80
C THR A 208 -7.09 21.58 19.65
N ILE A 209 -6.29 20.69 19.10
CA ILE A 209 -5.59 19.69 19.90
C ILE A 209 -4.60 20.54 20.70
N GLY A 210 -4.88 20.72 21.98
CA GLY A 210 -3.98 21.41 22.89
C GLY A 210 -2.62 20.70 22.91
N ASP A 211 -1.58 21.51 23.00
CA ASP A 211 -0.15 21.14 23.11
C ASP A 211 0.14 20.14 24.21
#